data_4b031db6436eabd996308f722c0821e5
#
_entry.id   4b031db6436eabd996308f722c0821e5
#
_cell.length_a   1.000
_cell.length_b   1.000
_cell.length_c   1.000
_cell.angle_alpha   90.00
_cell.angle_beta   90.00
_cell.angle_gamma   90.00
#
_symmetry.space_group_name_H-M   'P 1'
#
loop_
_entity.id
_entity.type
_entity.pdbx_description
1 polymer ?
#
loop_
_entity_poly.entity_id
_entity_poly.type
_entity_poly.pdbx_seq_one_letter_code
_entity_poly.pdbx_strand_id
1 'polypeptide(L)'
;SSADGKYTYQTFMDATDLEAATKIYAMGWERCAMVGGKPSGWESRFTNAQYFYNAITSGTLGGSGQGLAGATGSQLAVVNACKSTPSPGQNWCAAWVTNVFKAAGVGTFGGNACDMVKAWCHSNNPADLKVGMIVGDASHPGTGSPGLLYGHVGIYVGDGKVMSNEGAITTKSLDEFIAFYGKGSGVYWGWIGGVELK
;
A
#
# COMPACT_ATOMS: atom_id res chain seq x y z
N SER A 1 7.60 -27.85 -10.62
CA SER A 1 6.38 -28.61 -10.30
C SER A 1 6.50 -29.21 -8.90
N SER A 2 5.41 -29.22 -8.14
CA SER A 2 5.35 -29.94 -6.86
C SER A 2 5.48 -31.44 -7.11
N ALA A 3 6.04 -32.19 -6.14
CA ALA A 3 6.28 -33.61 -6.27
C ALA A 3 5.00 -34.47 -6.51
N ASP A 4 3.84 -33.93 -6.15
CA ASP A 4 2.52 -34.53 -6.32
C ASP A 4 1.75 -34.02 -7.58
N GLY A 5 2.37 -33.22 -8.42
CA GLY A 5 1.77 -32.68 -9.64
C GLY A 5 0.60 -31.70 -9.43
N LYS A 6 0.28 -31.36 -8.18
CA LYS A 6 -0.89 -30.54 -7.83
C LYS A 6 -0.72 -29.06 -8.17
N TYR A 7 0.53 -28.56 -8.12
CA TYR A 7 0.85 -27.14 -8.36
C TYR A 7 1.80 -27.04 -9.55
N THR A 8 1.24 -27.00 -10.77
CA THR A 8 1.99 -26.96 -12.04
C THR A 8 1.68 -25.66 -12.80
N TYR A 9 2.46 -25.39 -13.84
CA TYR A 9 2.15 -24.28 -14.76
C TYR A 9 0.74 -24.44 -15.36
N GLN A 10 0.36 -25.66 -15.75
CA GLN A 10 -0.96 -25.91 -16.32
C GLN A 10 -2.07 -25.63 -15.30
N THR A 11 -1.96 -26.12 -14.06
CA THR A 11 -2.97 -25.84 -13.02
C THR A 11 -3.04 -24.35 -12.67
N PHE A 12 -1.95 -23.60 -12.82
CA PHE A 12 -1.97 -22.14 -12.68
C PHE A 12 -2.72 -21.45 -13.82
N MET A 13 -2.47 -21.89 -15.07
CA MET A 13 -3.16 -21.34 -16.25
C MET A 13 -4.66 -21.69 -16.27
N ASP A 14 -5.04 -22.82 -15.68
CA ASP A 14 -6.42 -23.30 -15.59
C ASP A 14 -7.18 -22.71 -14.38
N ALA A 15 -6.52 -21.89 -13.56
CA ALA A 15 -7.15 -21.30 -12.38
C ALA A 15 -8.29 -20.34 -12.80
N THR A 16 -9.47 -20.57 -12.21
CA THR A 16 -10.71 -19.84 -12.56
C THR A 16 -10.86 -18.52 -11.81
N ASP A 17 -10.09 -18.32 -10.76
CA ASP A 17 -10.12 -17.13 -9.94
C ASP A 17 -8.73 -16.77 -9.38
N LEU A 18 -8.60 -15.55 -8.91
CA LEU A 18 -7.33 -15.00 -8.42
C LEU A 18 -6.84 -15.69 -7.13
N GLU A 19 -7.76 -16.14 -6.28
CA GLU A 19 -7.40 -16.85 -5.05
C GLU A 19 -6.73 -18.20 -5.36
N ALA A 20 -7.33 -18.96 -6.27
CA ALA A 20 -6.77 -20.22 -6.74
C ALA A 20 -5.40 -20.02 -7.41
N ALA A 21 -5.28 -19.05 -8.31
CA ALA A 21 -4.02 -18.72 -8.96
C ALA A 21 -2.92 -18.32 -7.96
N THR A 22 -3.24 -17.46 -7.00
CA THR A 22 -2.28 -17.02 -5.96
C THR A 22 -1.82 -18.18 -5.10
N LYS A 23 -2.72 -19.10 -4.73
CA LYS A 23 -2.40 -20.29 -3.95
C LYS A 23 -1.50 -21.26 -4.72
N ILE A 24 -1.81 -21.51 -6.00
CA ILE A 24 -1.01 -22.37 -6.87
C ILE A 24 0.40 -21.80 -7.04
N TYR A 25 0.53 -20.50 -7.24
CA TYR A 25 1.83 -19.83 -7.34
C TYR A 25 2.65 -19.97 -6.05
N ALA A 26 2.06 -19.62 -4.90
CA ALA A 26 2.73 -19.70 -3.61
C ALA A 26 3.21 -21.12 -3.26
N MET A 27 2.41 -22.14 -3.57
CA MET A 27 2.74 -23.52 -3.28
C MET A 27 3.66 -24.18 -4.33
N GLY A 28 3.48 -23.84 -5.61
CA GLY A 28 4.20 -24.46 -6.71
C GLY A 28 5.60 -23.88 -6.94
N TRP A 29 5.73 -22.56 -6.88
CA TRP A 29 6.99 -21.88 -7.18
C TRP A 29 7.72 -21.39 -5.95
N GLU A 30 7.03 -20.76 -5.01
CA GLU A 30 7.67 -20.23 -3.79
C GLU A 30 7.80 -21.28 -2.69
N ARG A 31 7.12 -22.43 -2.81
CA ARG A 31 7.15 -23.56 -1.86
C ARG A 31 6.88 -23.15 -0.41
N CYS A 32 5.87 -22.31 -0.24
CA CYS A 32 5.49 -21.80 1.08
C CYS A 32 4.99 -22.91 2.00
N ALA A 33 5.28 -22.80 3.29
CA ALA A 33 4.66 -23.64 4.30
C ALA A 33 3.15 -23.34 4.39
N MET A 34 2.36 -24.36 4.72
CA MET A 34 0.92 -24.20 5.00
C MET A 34 0.70 -23.82 6.46
N VAL A 35 -0.07 -22.79 6.70
CA VAL A 35 -0.47 -22.32 8.04
C VAL A 35 -1.99 -22.11 8.04
N GLY A 36 -2.71 -22.84 8.88
CA GLY A 36 -4.18 -22.70 8.94
C GLY A 36 -4.90 -22.98 7.62
N GLY A 37 -4.39 -23.91 6.78
CA GLY A 37 -4.98 -24.26 5.50
C GLY A 37 -4.67 -23.31 4.33
N LYS A 38 -3.88 -22.27 4.58
CA LYS A 38 -3.43 -21.29 3.58
C LYS A 38 -1.90 -21.26 3.50
N PRO A 39 -1.27 -20.85 2.37
CA PRO A 39 0.16 -20.57 2.31
C PRO A 39 0.59 -19.54 3.35
N SER A 40 1.78 -19.66 3.90
CA SER A 40 2.33 -18.69 4.85
C SER A 40 2.35 -17.28 4.24
N GLY A 41 1.98 -16.26 5.00
CA GLY A 41 1.85 -14.88 4.50
C GLY A 41 0.69 -14.67 3.53
N TRP A 42 -0.38 -15.47 3.64
CA TRP A 42 -1.51 -15.49 2.72
C TRP A 42 -2.14 -14.11 2.48
N GLU A 43 -2.45 -13.38 3.54
CA GLU A 43 -3.15 -12.10 3.42
C GLU A 43 -2.35 -11.09 2.58
N SER A 44 -1.05 -11.01 2.83
CA SER A 44 -0.15 -10.15 2.05
C SER A 44 -0.05 -10.58 0.59
N ARG A 45 0.07 -11.89 0.34
CA ARG A 45 0.19 -12.45 -1.02
C ARG A 45 -1.07 -12.20 -1.83
N PHE A 46 -2.21 -12.48 -1.23
CA PHE A 46 -3.49 -12.32 -1.89
C PHE A 46 -3.81 -10.83 -2.14
N THR A 47 -3.53 -9.95 -1.17
CA THR A 47 -3.66 -8.50 -1.33
C THR A 47 -2.81 -7.97 -2.49
N ASN A 48 -1.55 -8.39 -2.57
CA ASN A 48 -0.67 -7.98 -3.66
C ASN A 48 -1.13 -8.56 -5.01
N ALA A 49 -1.56 -9.82 -5.05
CA ALA A 49 -2.10 -10.42 -6.27
C ALA A 49 -3.35 -9.67 -6.75
N GLN A 50 -4.23 -9.31 -5.84
CA GLN A 50 -5.44 -8.53 -6.14
C GLN A 50 -5.12 -7.13 -6.66
N TYR A 51 -4.12 -6.46 -6.06
CA TYR A 51 -3.62 -5.19 -6.56
C TYR A 51 -3.17 -5.29 -8.03
N PHE A 52 -2.29 -6.23 -8.35
CA PHE A 52 -1.78 -6.39 -9.72
C PHE A 52 -2.87 -6.84 -10.69
N TYR A 53 -3.75 -7.73 -10.27
CA TYR A 53 -4.89 -8.15 -11.09
C TYR A 53 -5.80 -6.95 -11.44
N ASN A 54 -6.15 -6.13 -10.46
CA ASN A 54 -6.95 -4.93 -10.66
C ASN A 54 -6.23 -3.92 -11.56
N ALA A 55 -4.91 -3.73 -11.36
CA ALA A 55 -4.10 -2.85 -12.18
C ALA A 55 -4.02 -3.29 -13.64
N ILE A 56 -3.90 -4.60 -13.89
CA ILE A 56 -3.91 -5.19 -15.24
C ILE A 56 -5.28 -5.02 -15.90
N THR A 57 -6.35 -5.39 -15.22
CA THR A 57 -7.70 -5.40 -15.79
C THR A 57 -8.25 -3.99 -16.00
N SER A 58 -7.83 -3.02 -15.21
CA SER A 58 -8.18 -1.60 -15.38
C SER A 58 -7.26 -0.83 -16.33
N GLY A 59 -6.20 -1.48 -16.87
CA GLY A 59 -5.21 -0.84 -17.74
C GLY A 59 -4.31 0.18 -17.02
N THR A 60 -4.23 0.09 -15.69
CA THR A 60 -3.43 1.03 -14.85
C THR A 60 -2.06 0.48 -14.46
N LEU A 61 -1.61 -0.60 -15.09
CA LEU A 61 -0.30 -1.20 -14.81
C LEU A 61 0.82 -0.20 -15.16
N GLY A 62 1.60 0.18 -14.16
CA GLY A 62 2.73 1.12 -14.32
C GLY A 62 2.40 2.58 -14.08
N GLY A 63 1.16 2.92 -13.66
CA GLY A 63 0.74 4.30 -13.40
C GLY A 63 -0.54 4.36 -12.59
N SER A 64 -0.62 3.59 -11.53
CA SER A 64 -1.85 3.37 -10.76
C SER A 64 -2.28 4.60 -9.98
N GLY A 65 -3.55 4.88 -10.04
CA GLY A 65 -4.18 5.98 -9.32
C GLY A 65 -4.30 7.27 -10.14
N GLN A 66 -4.85 8.29 -9.50
CA GLN A 66 -5.04 9.61 -10.12
C GLN A 66 -3.69 10.24 -10.48
N GLY A 67 -3.54 10.71 -11.71
CA GLY A 67 -2.41 11.55 -12.12
C GLY A 67 -2.45 12.93 -11.48
N LEU A 68 -1.29 13.55 -11.29
CA LEU A 68 -1.18 14.88 -10.69
C LEU A 68 -1.90 15.96 -11.50
N ALA A 69 -1.92 15.85 -12.82
CA ALA A 69 -2.63 16.78 -13.72
C ALA A 69 -4.15 16.83 -13.48
N GLY A 70 -4.73 15.75 -12.93
CA GLY A 70 -6.15 15.69 -12.57
C GLY A 70 -6.44 16.04 -11.11
N ALA A 71 -5.45 16.52 -10.36
CA ALA A 71 -5.63 16.84 -8.94
C ALA A 71 -6.39 18.16 -8.72
N THR A 72 -7.24 18.17 -7.70
CA THR A 72 -8.01 19.35 -7.26
C THR A 72 -7.16 20.32 -6.44
N GLY A 73 -7.72 21.49 -6.11
CA GLY A 73 -7.00 22.51 -5.33
C GLY A 73 -6.52 22.01 -3.96
N SER A 74 -7.38 21.31 -3.20
CA SER A 74 -7.00 20.79 -1.88
C SER A 74 -6.04 19.59 -1.97
N GLN A 75 -6.14 18.78 -3.02
CA GLN A 75 -5.16 17.72 -3.30
C GLN A 75 -3.78 18.31 -3.60
N LEU A 76 -3.71 19.37 -4.42
CA LEU A 76 -2.46 20.08 -4.71
C LEU A 76 -1.88 20.76 -3.47
N ALA A 77 -2.72 21.28 -2.58
CA ALA A 77 -2.26 21.83 -1.30
C ALA A 77 -1.55 20.75 -0.46
N VAL A 78 -2.08 19.53 -0.39
CA VAL A 78 -1.43 18.42 0.30
C VAL A 78 -0.11 18.03 -0.38
N VAL A 79 -0.05 17.93 -1.71
CA VAL A 79 1.19 17.63 -2.44
C VAL A 79 2.27 18.70 -2.20
N ASN A 80 1.89 19.97 -2.20
CA ASN A 80 2.81 21.07 -1.91
C ASN A 80 3.31 21.01 -0.45
N ALA A 81 2.41 20.70 0.49
CA ALA A 81 2.78 20.49 1.88
C ALA A 81 3.73 19.28 2.05
N CYS A 82 3.55 18.17 1.31
CA CYS A 82 4.49 17.05 1.31
C CYS A 82 5.93 17.49 0.97
N LYS A 83 6.06 18.38 -0.03
CA LYS A 83 7.38 18.86 -0.48
C LYS A 83 8.04 19.83 0.50
N SER A 84 7.27 20.56 1.30
CA SER A 84 7.75 21.61 2.20
C SER A 84 7.82 21.19 3.66
N THR A 85 7.13 20.11 4.07
CA THR A 85 7.13 19.65 5.46
C THR A 85 8.40 18.84 5.75
N PRO A 86 9.26 19.31 6.69
CA PRO A 86 10.50 18.59 7.00
C PRO A 86 10.23 17.26 7.69
N SER A 87 11.23 16.37 7.60
CA SER A 87 11.22 15.11 8.36
C SER A 87 11.27 15.40 9.87
N PRO A 88 10.37 14.82 10.67
CA PRO A 88 10.48 14.88 12.14
C PRO A 88 11.50 13.89 12.70
N GLY A 89 12.21 13.15 11.86
CA GLY A 89 13.19 12.14 12.25
C GLY A 89 12.73 10.71 11.96
N GLN A 90 13.56 9.74 12.36
CA GLN A 90 13.30 8.33 12.15
C GLN A 90 12.12 7.83 13.00
N ASN A 91 11.36 6.88 12.48
CA ASN A 91 10.17 6.27 13.12
C ASN A 91 8.98 7.21 13.34
N TRP A 92 8.95 8.37 12.72
CA TRP A 92 7.89 9.37 12.83
C TRP A 92 7.09 9.54 11.53
N CYS A 93 6.81 8.46 10.79
CA CYS A 93 6.05 8.50 9.54
C CYS A 93 4.63 9.07 9.74
N ALA A 94 3.91 8.62 10.76
CA ALA A 94 2.56 9.12 11.09
C ALA A 94 2.57 10.60 11.53
N ALA A 95 3.58 11.02 12.31
CA ALA A 95 3.73 12.41 12.69
C ALA A 95 4.00 13.33 11.49
N TRP A 96 4.83 12.87 10.53
CA TRP A 96 5.03 13.60 9.29
C TRP A 96 3.73 13.75 8.49
N VAL A 97 2.97 12.68 8.32
CA VAL A 97 1.65 12.72 7.67
C VAL A 97 0.74 13.74 8.37
N THR A 98 0.64 13.69 9.71
CA THR A 98 -0.12 14.66 10.50
C THR A 98 0.31 16.12 10.22
N ASN A 99 1.62 16.37 10.19
CA ASN A 99 2.17 17.69 9.93
C ASN A 99 1.86 18.19 8.51
N VAL A 100 1.91 17.30 7.51
CA VAL A 100 1.55 17.62 6.11
C VAL A 100 0.09 18.07 6.03
N PHE A 101 -0.84 17.28 6.56
CA PHE A 101 -2.27 17.63 6.49
C PHE A 101 -2.62 18.89 7.29
N LYS A 102 -1.94 19.12 8.40
CA LYS A 102 -2.05 20.38 9.15
C LYS A 102 -1.53 21.55 8.33
N ALA A 103 -0.37 21.43 7.69
CA ALA A 103 0.21 22.47 6.84
C ALA A 103 -0.63 22.76 5.59
N ALA A 104 -1.29 21.73 5.05
CA ALA A 104 -2.23 21.87 3.93
C ALA A 104 -3.59 22.50 4.33
N GLY A 105 -3.83 22.75 5.61
CA GLY A 105 -5.10 23.30 6.10
C GLY A 105 -6.27 22.32 6.10
N VAL A 106 -6.01 21.00 5.95
CA VAL A 106 -7.05 19.97 5.92
C VAL A 106 -7.51 19.60 7.33
N GLY A 107 -6.57 19.47 8.26
CA GLY A 107 -6.88 19.11 9.65
C GLY A 107 -5.66 18.55 10.38
N THR A 108 -5.91 18.16 11.65
CA THR A 108 -4.90 17.49 12.49
C THR A 108 -5.41 16.11 12.86
N PHE A 109 -4.64 15.10 12.50
CA PHE A 109 -4.96 13.69 12.70
C PHE A 109 -3.89 13.05 13.57
N GLY A 110 -4.28 12.14 14.46
CA GLY A 110 -3.37 11.49 15.40
C GLY A 110 -3.37 9.97 15.26
N GLY A 111 -2.49 9.31 15.99
CA GLY A 111 -2.32 7.87 16.04
C GLY A 111 -1.01 7.41 15.41
N ASN A 112 -0.70 6.12 15.56
CA ASN A 112 0.39 5.47 14.85
C ASN A 112 -0.02 5.16 13.40
N ALA A 113 0.93 4.78 12.55
CA ALA A 113 0.62 4.43 11.18
C ALA A 113 -0.40 3.28 11.10
N CYS A 114 -0.25 2.24 11.92
CA CYS A 114 -1.20 1.13 11.97
C CYS A 114 -2.62 1.56 12.36
N ASP A 115 -2.77 2.57 13.22
CA ASP A 115 -4.07 3.09 13.64
C ASP A 115 -4.72 3.88 12.49
N MET A 116 -3.94 4.74 11.82
CA MET A 116 -4.38 5.50 10.64
C MET A 116 -4.82 4.58 9.51
N VAL A 117 -4.02 3.54 9.20
CA VAL A 117 -4.32 2.58 8.14
C VAL A 117 -5.60 1.80 8.45
N LYS A 118 -5.74 1.26 9.65
CA LYS A 118 -6.94 0.52 10.07
C LYS A 118 -8.19 1.37 10.06
N ALA A 119 -8.07 2.65 10.44
CA ALA A 119 -9.20 3.55 10.53
C ALA A 119 -9.66 4.09 9.16
N TRP A 120 -8.74 4.30 8.21
CA TRP A 120 -9.04 5.10 7.03
C TRP A 120 -8.64 4.48 5.69
N CYS A 121 -7.82 3.43 5.66
CA CYS A 121 -7.39 2.79 4.41
C CYS A 121 -8.19 1.50 4.17
N HIS A 122 -9.16 1.56 3.26
CA HIS A 122 -10.10 0.46 3.04
C HIS A 122 -10.08 -0.09 1.61
N SER A 123 -9.29 0.50 0.70
CA SER A 123 -9.14 0.03 -0.67
C SER A 123 -7.68 -0.32 -0.98
N ASN A 124 -7.52 -1.31 -1.83
CA ASN A 124 -6.27 -1.63 -2.51
C ASN A 124 -6.47 -1.65 -4.04
N ASN A 125 -7.63 -1.18 -4.52
CA ASN A 125 -7.91 -1.07 -5.94
C ASN A 125 -7.29 0.22 -6.50
N PRO A 126 -6.36 0.16 -7.45
CA PRO A 126 -5.70 1.33 -8.04
C PRO A 126 -6.67 2.38 -8.60
N ALA A 127 -7.83 1.98 -9.07
CA ALA A 127 -8.85 2.91 -9.59
C ALA A 127 -9.39 3.86 -8.51
N ASP A 128 -9.34 3.45 -7.24
CA ASP A 128 -9.84 4.24 -6.12
C ASP A 128 -8.77 5.20 -5.56
N LEU A 129 -7.48 5.01 -5.95
CA LEU A 129 -6.38 5.78 -5.41
C LEU A 129 -6.36 7.20 -5.97
N LYS A 130 -6.54 8.18 -5.11
CA LYS A 130 -6.57 9.62 -5.46
C LYS A 130 -5.41 10.37 -4.80
N VAL A 131 -4.98 11.44 -5.47
CA VAL A 131 -3.94 12.34 -4.95
C VAL A 131 -4.35 12.88 -3.58
N GLY A 132 -3.44 12.81 -2.61
CA GLY A 132 -3.68 13.21 -1.23
C GLY A 132 -4.26 12.13 -0.33
N MET A 133 -4.57 10.93 -0.84
CA MET A 133 -4.88 9.79 0.03
C MET A 133 -3.63 9.34 0.80
N ILE A 134 -3.82 8.90 2.04
CA ILE A 134 -2.79 8.15 2.74
C ILE A 134 -2.71 6.72 2.19
N VAL A 135 -1.48 6.23 2.11
CA VAL A 135 -1.14 4.88 1.65
C VAL A 135 -0.28 4.24 2.71
N GLY A 136 -0.61 3.03 3.15
CA GLY A 136 0.18 2.41 4.21
C GLY A 136 -0.22 0.98 4.51
N ASP A 137 0.52 0.41 5.45
CA ASP A 137 0.31 -0.92 6.00
C ASP A 137 0.21 -0.86 7.53
N ALA A 138 -0.49 -1.82 8.11
CA ALA A 138 -0.64 -1.89 9.56
C ALA A 138 0.51 -2.66 10.24
N SER A 139 1.24 -3.49 9.48
CA SER A 139 2.35 -4.30 9.99
C SER A 139 3.20 -4.84 8.85
N HIS A 140 4.53 -4.68 8.93
CA HIS A 140 5.50 -5.25 7.99
C HIS A 140 6.82 -5.63 8.67
N PRO A 141 7.54 -6.64 8.17
CA PRO A 141 8.82 -7.06 8.75
C PRO A 141 10.02 -6.19 8.32
N GLY A 142 9.86 -5.35 7.29
CA GLY A 142 10.97 -4.68 6.60
C GLY A 142 11.82 -3.74 7.46
N THR A 143 11.26 -3.16 8.53
CA THR A 143 11.96 -2.29 9.47
C THR A 143 12.07 -2.88 10.87
N GLY A 144 11.93 -4.20 11.01
CA GLY A 144 12.01 -4.90 12.29
C GLY A 144 10.84 -4.59 13.22
N SER A 145 11.11 -4.54 14.54
CA SER A 145 10.07 -4.35 15.56
C SER A 145 9.19 -3.11 15.35
N PRO A 146 9.69 -1.92 14.98
CA PRO A 146 8.84 -0.77 14.69
C PRO A 146 7.83 -1.03 13.57
N GLY A 147 8.25 -1.67 12.47
CA GLY A 147 7.36 -2.02 11.37
C GLY A 147 6.30 -3.05 11.74
N LEU A 148 6.68 -4.05 12.54
CA LEU A 148 5.75 -5.08 13.02
C LEU A 148 4.68 -4.51 13.96
N LEU A 149 5.03 -3.55 14.81
CA LEU A 149 4.14 -2.98 15.82
C LEU A 149 3.30 -1.81 15.31
N TYR A 150 3.90 -0.95 14.49
CA TYR A 150 3.32 0.35 14.14
C TYR A 150 3.03 0.51 12.65
N GLY A 151 3.51 -0.41 11.79
CA GLY A 151 3.36 -0.29 10.35
C GLY A 151 4.10 0.91 9.74
N HIS A 152 3.66 1.33 8.55
CA HIS A 152 4.16 2.52 7.87
C HIS A 152 3.05 3.23 7.13
N VAL A 153 3.19 4.56 6.96
CA VAL A 153 2.23 5.38 6.23
C VAL A 153 2.95 6.48 5.45
N GLY A 154 2.48 6.71 4.23
CA GLY A 154 2.87 7.80 3.36
C GLY A 154 1.64 8.46 2.73
N ILE A 155 1.87 9.33 1.76
CA ILE A 155 0.84 10.08 1.03
C ILE A 155 1.05 9.87 -0.46
N TYR A 156 -0.01 9.50 -1.17
CA TYR A 156 0.00 9.42 -2.62
C TYR A 156 0.01 10.83 -3.24
N VAL A 157 1.04 11.13 -4.01
CA VAL A 157 1.26 12.46 -4.59
C VAL A 157 0.99 12.54 -6.09
N GLY A 158 0.35 11.50 -6.64
CA GLY A 158 0.03 11.40 -8.06
C GLY A 158 1.11 10.69 -8.88
N ASP A 159 0.77 10.36 -10.12
CA ASP A 159 1.67 9.76 -11.12
C ASP A 159 2.38 8.48 -10.62
N GLY A 160 1.65 7.65 -9.85
CA GLY A 160 2.17 6.41 -9.30
C GLY A 160 3.23 6.60 -8.21
N LYS A 161 3.25 7.74 -7.48
CA LYS A 161 4.28 8.05 -6.49
C LYS A 161 3.71 8.23 -5.09
N VAL A 162 4.43 7.71 -4.11
CA VAL A 162 4.14 7.86 -2.68
C VAL A 162 5.32 8.56 -2.01
N MET A 163 5.02 9.63 -1.26
CA MET A 163 5.99 10.28 -0.37
C MET A 163 5.78 9.82 1.06
N SER A 164 6.86 9.54 1.77
CA SER A 164 6.83 9.13 3.18
C SER A 164 8.07 9.58 3.93
N ASN A 165 8.00 9.53 5.26
CA ASN A 165 9.16 9.77 6.12
C ASN A 165 9.79 8.43 6.55
N GLU A 166 11.00 8.18 6.09
CA GLU A 166 11.82 7.00 6.42
C GLU A 166 13.08 7.39 7.22
N GLY A 167 12.98 8.45 8.02
CA GLY A 167 14.09 9.14 8.67
C GLY A 167 14.51 10.40 7.89
N ALA A 168 14.33 10.35 6.57
CA ALA A 168 14.30 11.47 5.66
C ALA A 168 13.02 11.36 4.82
N ILE A 169 12.63 12.43 4.14
CA ILE A 169 11.51 12.39 3.22
C ILE A 169 11.96 11.68 1.93
N THR A 170 11.25 10.61 1.59
CA THR A 170 11.52 9.81 0.40
C THR A 170 10.33 9.85 -0.54
N THR A 171 10.59 9.59 -1.81
CA THR A 171 9.58 9.38 -2.85
C THR A 171 9.86 8.03 -3.50
N LYS A 172 8.92 7.13 -3.45
CA LYS A 172 8.97 5.81 -4.11
C LYS A 172 7.86 5.71 -5.14
N SER A 173 8.04 4.86 -6.15
CA SER A 173 6.89 4.40 -6.91
C SER A 173 5.93 3.63 -6.00
N LEU A 174 4.65 3.62 -6.36
CA LEU A 174 3.64 2.86 -5.62
C LEU A 174 4.01 1.36 -5.58
N ASP A 175 4.54 0.84 -6.69
CA ASP A 175 4.97 -0.56 -6.79
C ASP A 175 6.14 -0.87 -5.83
N GLU A 176 7.15 0.01 -5.75
CA GLU A 176 8.26 -0.14 -4.78
C GLU A 176 7.76 -0.06 -3.35
N PHE A 177 6.81 0.84 -3.07
CA PHE A 177 6.20 0.99 -1.75
C PHE A 177 5.44 -0.29 -1.36
N ILE A 178 4.62 -0.83 -2.26
CA ILE A 178 3.88 -2.09 -2.05
C ILE A 178 4.85 -3.27 -1.90
N ALA A 179 5.87 -3.38 -2.74
CA ALA A 179 6.86 -4.46 -2.69
C ALA A 179 7.62 -4.51 -1.36
N PHE A 180 7.87 -3.37 -0.75
CA PHE A 180 8.57 -3.28 0.53
C PHE A 180 7.63 -3.45 1.74
N TYR A 181 6.57 -2.64 1.82
CA TYR A 181 5.68 -2.56 2.97
C TYR A 181 4.54 -3.58 2.93
N GLY A 182 4.17 -4.09 1.76
CA GLY A 182 3.08 -5.05 1.60
C GLY A 182 3.36 -6.48 2.08
N LYS A 183 4.57 -6.76 2.62
CA LYS A 183 4.99 -8.12 3.03
C LYS A 183 4.37 -8.61 4.36
N GLY A 184 3.61 -7.77 5.03
CA GLY A 184 2.93 -8.09 6.28
C GLY A 184 1.42 -8.09 6.12
N SER A 185 0.78 -7.00 6.51
CA SER A 185 -0.68 -6.84 6.44
C SER A 185 -1.23 -6.45 5.07
N GLY A 186 -0.36 -6.25 4.07
CA GLY A 186 -0.72 -5.62 2.80
C GLY A 186 -0.75 -4.10 2.87
N VAL A 187 -0.77 -3.45 1.70
CA VAL A 187 -0.86 -1.99 1.58
C VAL A 187 -2.26 -1.59 1.14
N TYR A 188 -2.81 -0.60 1.81
CA TYR A 188 -4.12 -0.04 1.56
C TYR A 188 -4.06 1.49 1.50
N TRP A 189 -5.09 2.12 0.96
CA TRP A 189 -5.23 3.56 0.88
C TRP A 189 -6.63 4.06 1.17
N GLY A 190 -6.72 5.34 1.48
CA GLY A 190 -7.98 6.00 1.76
C GLY A 190 -7.80 7.44 2.21
N TRP A 191 -8.90 8.12 2.40
CA TRP A 191 -8.94 9.50 2.85
C TRP A 191 -8.72 9.58 4.37
N ILE A 192 -7.69 10.29 4.80
CA ILE A 192 -7.42 10.51 6.23
C ILE A 192 -8.61 11.21 6.90
N GLY A 193 -9.04 10.70 8.04
CA GLY A 193 -10.22 11.22 8.74
C GLY A 193 -11.54 11.06 7.97
N GLY A 194 -11.57 10.31 6.85
CA GLY A 194 -12.71 10.23 5.94
C GLY A 194 -12.96 11.52 5.14
N VAL A 195 -12.01 12.46 5.10
CA VAL A 195 -12.15 13.77 4.44
C VAL A 195 -11.72 13.67 2.98
N GLU A 196 -12.68 13.60 2.07
CA GLU A 196 -12.41 13.66 0.63
C GLU A 196 -11.92 15.06 0.22
N LEU A 197 -10.74 15.11 -0.41
CA LEU A 197 -10.14 16.35 -0.90
C LEU A 197 -10.73 16.73 -2.26
N LYS A 198 -11.17 18.01 -2.36
CA LYS A 198 -11.82 18.58 -3.56
C LYS A 198 -11.04 19.76 -4.08
#